data_df5aa16eb932d49e32a1561982f65ffb
#
_entry.id   df5aa16eb932d49e32a1561982f65ffb
#
_cell.length_a   1.000
_cell.length_b   1.000
_cell.length_c   1.000
_cell.angle_alpha   90.00
_cell.angle_beta   90.00
_cell.angle_gamma   90.00
#
_symmetry.space_group_name_H-M   'P 1'
#
loop_
_entity.id
_entity.type
_entity.pdbx_description
1 polymer ?
#
loop_
_entity_poly.entity_id
_entity_poly.type
_entity_poly.pdbx_seq_one_letter_code
_entity_poly.pdbx_strand_id
1 'polypeptide(L)'
;MNGADLLCDVLLANDVTVCFANPGTSEMHFVAALDRKPQMRCVLGLFEGVVTGAADGYARMTDRPAATLLHTGPGLANGLANMHNARRARSPMINIVGDHASYHLPLDAPLTSDIEGLASPMSNWVGRVKGPADIVPAAEAAFRASLTPPGVTTLILPADAAWGEVAAISPGKVKLAPPPAVDMAVVHTIAEAIRAAPDRVGMVVRGQAARADALEITGRISSGSDVRLFSEVLIARMQRGRGRFAPTRIPYPVDAATAMLRDIDLLVLVGAKEPVAFFAYPGKPGRLVRDDCKVLLLAAHGQDLKAALEALAAEVGIKPTQQFAAATAFPDEPTLSGRLTDDAIALSVARKLPANAIVCDEAVTSARRFFALSAFAAPHDYMMGTGGSIGGGIPMATGAAIACPDRKVINLEADGSGMYTVQGLWTQAREKLDVVTIIFSNRTYAILHGEMKNVGVNEIGENARRMLDLDHPALDWVALAKGMGVEAARADTCERFDALLDSALSRPGPFLIEAVI
;
A
#
# COMPACT_ATOMS: atom_id res chain seq x y z
N MET A 1 17.57 -7.30 32.80
CA MET A 1 17.10 -7.44 31.40
C MET A 1 18.12 -6.80 30.47
N ASN A 2 18.09 -7.11 29.19
CA ASN A 2 18.96 -6.43 28.22
C ASN A 2 18.22 -5.38 27.40
N GLY A 3 18.96 -4.62 26.56
CA GLY A 3 18.37 -3.57 25.75
C GLY A 3 17.33 -4.07 24.73
N ALA A 4 17.53 -5.28 24.20
CA ALA A 4 16.56 -5.88 23.27
C ALA A 4 15.22 -6.23 23.97
N ASP A 5 15.26 -6.75 25.21
CA ASP A 5 14.05 -6.96 26.02
C ASP A 5 13.29 -5.64 26.23
N LEU A 6 14.04 -4.59 26.58
CA LEU A 6 13.47 -3.27 26.84
C LEU A 6 12.87 -2.64 25.57
N LEU A 7 13.52 -2.81 24.41
CA LEU A 7 12.96 -2.36 23.13
C LEU A 7 11.63 -3.04 22.83
N CYS A 8 11.53 -4.37 23.01
CA CYS A 8 10.26 -5.10 22.86
C CYS A 8 9.19 -4.55 23.83
N ASP A 9 9.55 -4.24 25.08
CA ASP A 9 8.60 -3.69 26.05
C ASP A 9 8.10 -2.30 25.64
N VAL A 10 8.94 -1.42 25.08
CA VAL A 10 8.53 -0.11 24.54
C VAL A 10 7.54 -0.30 23.37
N LEU A 11 7.84 -1.21 22.45
CA LEU A 11 6.97 -1.48 21.31
C LEU A 11 5.59 -1.99 21.77
N LEU A 12 5.58 -2.99 22.67
CA LEU A 12 4.34 -3.56 23.21
C LEU A 12 3.53 -2.55 24.02
N ALA A 13 4.16 -1.71 24.83
CA ALA A 13 3.49 -0.64 25.57
C ALA A 13 2.76 0.36 24.66
N ASN A 14 3.19 0.43 23.40
CA ASN A 14 2.61 1.29 22.36
C ASN A 14 1.77 0.53 21.31
N ASP A 15 1.28 -0.65 21.67
CA ASP A 15 0.41 -1.49 20.83
C ASP A 15 1.06 -1.93 19.49
N VAL A 16 2.38 -1.94 19.40
CA VAL A 16 3.13 -2.55 18.29
C VAL A 16 3.31 -4.02 18.62
N THR A 17 2.41 -4.87 18.11
CA THR A 17 2.26 -6.27 18.50
C THR A 17 2.66 -7.27 17.43
N VAL A 18 3.14 -6.78 16.27
CA VAL A 18 3.58 -7.62 15.15
C VAL A 18 4.97 -7.18 14.70
N CYS A 19 5.86 -8.14 14.54
CA CYS A 19 7.19 -7.97 13.96
C CYS A 19 7.34 -8.89 12.74
N PHE A 20 7.49 -8.31 11.57
CA PHE A 20 7.90 -9.02 10.36
C PHE A 20 9.41 -9.07 10.31
N ALA A 21 10.02 -10.22 10.06
CA ALA A 21 11.45 -10.38 10.20
C ALA A 21 12.10 -11.25 9.13
N ASN A 22 13.30 -10.89 8.73
CA ASN A 22 14.30 -11.79 8.17
C ASN A 22 15.62 -11.52 8.92
N PRO A 23 15.81 -12.15 10.10
CA PRO A 23 16.93 -11.84 10.97
C PRO A 23 18.23 -12.47 10.48
N GLY A 24 19.36 -11.83 10.79
CA GLY A 24 20.69 -12.38 10.65
C GLY A 24 21.39 -12.49 11.98
N THR A 25 22.70 -12.72 11.96
CA THR A 25 23.51 -13.02 13.14
C THR A 25 23.64 -11.86 14.14
N SER A 26 23.55 -10.60 13.68
CA SER A 26 23.65 -9.43 14.56
C SER A 26 22.37 -9.18 15.38
N GLU A 27 21.23 -9.74 14.98
CA GLU A 27 19.93 -9.52 15.61
C GLU A 27 19.53 -10.61 16.62
N MET A 28 20.42 -11.57 16.93
CA MET A 28 20.07 -12.72 17.77
C MET A 28 19.63 -12.34 19.18
N HIS A 29 20.12 -11.24 19.74
CA HIS A 29 19.64 -10.75 21.04
C HIS A 29 18.21 -10.26 20.98
N PHE A 30 17.81 -9.62 19.86
CA PHE A 30 16.42 -9.21 19.64
C PHE A 30 15.50 -10.41 19.37
N VAL A 31 15.95 -11.39 18.58
CA VAL A 31 15.20 -12.64 18.35
C VAL A 31 14.97 -13.38 19.68
N ALA A 32 16.01 -13.48 20.53
CA ALA A 32 15.87 -14.07 21.85
C ALA A 32 14.94 -13.27 22.79
N ALA A 33 14.88 -11.95 22.63
CA ALA A 33 13.93 -11.12 23.36
C ALA A 33 12.48 -11.38 22.91
N LEU A 34 12.23 -11.55 21.60
CA LEU A 34 10.92 -11.89 21.05
C LEU A 34 10.38 -13.21 21.63
N ASP A 35 11.24 -14.22 21.83
CA ASP A 35 10.85 -15.49 22.43
C ASP A 35 10.32 -15.34 23.88
N ARG A 36 10.82 -14.33 24.61
CA ARG A 36 10.36 -13.97 25.96
C ARG A 36 9.11 -13.07 25.99
N LYS A 37 8.64 -12.62 24.85
CA LYS A 37 7.52 -11.68 24.69
C LYS A 37 6.42 -12.28 23.77
N PRO A 38 5.67 -13.27 24.26
CA PRO A 38 4.66 -13.98 23.44
C PRO A 38 3.52 -13.08 22.91
N GLN A 39 3.39 -11.85 23.41
CA GLN A 39 2.46 -10.84 22.91
C GLN A 39 2.89 -10.25 21.56
N MET A 40 4.18 -10.37 21.21
CA MET A 40 4.70 -9.93 19.91
C MET A 40 4.57 -11.09 18.91
N ARG A 41 3.64 -10.98 17.97
CA ARG A 41 3.54 -11.95 16.87
C ARG A 41 4.73 -11.78 15.92
N CYS A 42 5.49 -12.85 15.74
CA CYS A 42 6.65 -12.85 14.83
C CYS A 42 6.27 -13.53 13.51
N VAL A 43 6.53 -12.88 12.39
CA VAL A 43 6.24 -13.37 11.05
C VAL A 43 7.52 -13.39 10.22
N LEU A 44 7.94 -14.58 9.81
CA LEU A 44 9.15 -14.74 8.99
C LEU A 44 8.84 -14.51 7.51
N GLY A 45 9.59 -13.60 6.88
CA GLY A 45 9.68 -13.47 5.43
C GLY A 45 11.05 -13.98 4.94
N LEU A 46 11.08 -14.72 3.85
CA LEU A 46 12.33 -15.27 3.31
C LEU A 46 13.13 -14.27 2.45
N PHE A 47 12.71 -13.02 2.45
CA PHE A 47 13.34 -11.91 1.76
C PHE A 47 12.86 -10.60 2.40
N GLU A 48 13.74 -9.64 2.63
CA GLU A 48 13.39 -8.40 3.34
C GLU A 48 12.40 -7.53 2.57
N GLY A 49 12.35 -7.64 1.23
CA GLY A 49 11.28 -7.05 0.42
C GLY A 49 9.90 -7.60 0.76
N VAL A 50 9.80 -8.90 1.13
CA VAL A 50 8.56 -9.48 1.67
C VAL A 50 8.25 -8.91 3.05
N VAL A 51 9.26 -8.77 3.91
CA VAL A 51 9.11 -8.25 5.27
C VAL A 51 8.54 -6.82 5.26
N THR A 52 9.16 -5.92 4.50
CA THR A 52 8.73 -4.51 4.44
C THR A 52 7.41 -4.31 3.70
N GLY A 53 7.14 -5.11 2.65
CA GLY A 53 5.85 -5.08 1.95
C GLY A 53 4.69 -5.64 2.80
N ALA A 54 4.94 -6.67 3.62
CA ALA A 54 3.94 -7.18 4.55
C ALA A 54 3.66 -6.17 5.68
N ALA A 55 4.68 -5.52 6.22
CA ALA A 55 4.50 -4.44 7.18
C ALA A 55 3.68 -3.26 6.60
N ASP A 56 3.89 -2.91 5.32
CA ASP A 56 3.09 -1.91 4.61
C ASP A 56 1.61 -2.34 4.52
N GLY A 57 1.32 -3.57 4.08
CA GLY A 57 -0.04 -4.10 3.99
C GLY A 57 -0.76 -4.14 5.35
N TYR A 58 -0.05 -4.58 6.40
CA TYR A 58 -0.55 -4.58 7.78
C TYR A 58 -0.91 -3.16 8.25
N ALA A 59 0.03 -2.23 8.08
CA ALA A 59 -0.16 -0.86 8.53
C ALA A 59 -1.32 -0.14 7.81
N ARG A 60 -1.50 -0.40 6.51
CA ARG A 60 -2.64 0.15 5.75
C ARG A 60 -3.99 -0.36 6.27
N MET A 61 -4.05 -1.59 6.76
CA MET A 61 -5.31 -2.16 7.27
C MET A 61 -5.60 -1.77 8.71
N THR A 62 -4.58 -1.59 9.54
CA THR A 62 -4.72 -1.30 10.97
C THR A 62 -4.64 0.19 11.31
N ASP A 63 -4.08 1.02 10.41
CA ASP A 63 -3.67 2.41 10.68
C ASP A 63 -2.70 2.51 11.89
N ARG A 64 -1.95 1.43 12.18
CA ARG A 64 -0.97 1.30 13.26
C ARG A 64 0.37 0.80 12.70
N PRO A 65 1.50 1.14 13.33
CA PRO A 65 2.79 0.64 12.87
C PRO A 65 2.94 -0.85 13.15
N ALA A 66 3.54 -1.57 12.20
CA ALA A 66 4.21 -2.84 12.45
C ALA A 66 5.70 -2.59 12.65
N ALA A 67 6.36 -3.44 13.45
CA ALA A 67 7.82 -3.51 13.48
C ALA A 67 8.33 -4.41 12.34
N THR A 68 9.52 -4.08 11.81
CA THR A 68 10.31 -5.00 10.98
C THR A 68 11.66 -5.23 11.62
N LEU A 69 12.28 -6.40 11.39
CA LEU A 69 13.64 -6.69 11.79
C LEU A 69 14.47 -7.04 10.55
N LEU A 70 15.48 -6.23 10.26
CA LEU A 70 16.29 -6.29 9.04
C LEU A 70 17.77 -6.45 9.40
N HIS A 71 18.47 -7.32 8.64
CA HIS A 71 19.87 -7.65 8.92
C HIS A 71 20.83 -6.64 8.30
N THR A 72 21.38 -5.76 9.13
CA THR A 72 22.40 -4.78 8.77
C THR A 72 22.08 -4.00 7.48
N GLY A 73 23.08 -3.42 6.81
CA GLY A 73 22.86 -2.70 5.54
C GLY A 73 22.36 -3.56 4.40
N PRO A 74 22.91 -4.76 4.15
CA PRO A 74 22.38 -5.63 3.08
C PRO A 74 20.91 -6.01 3.24
N GLY A 75 20.46 -6.37 4.45
CA GLY A 75 19.05 -6.67 4.70
C GLY A 75 18.16 -5.44 4.56
N LEU A 76 18.62 -4.28 5.02
CA LEU A 76 17.93 -3.02 4.77
C LEU A 76 17.81 -2.74 3.27
N ALA A 77 18.93 -2.90 2.51
CA ALA A 77 18.96 -2.67 1.07
C ALA A 77 17.95 -3.54 0.31
N ASN A 78 17.81 -4.82 0.69
CA ASN A 78 16.80 -5.72 0.14
C ASN A 78 15.36 -5.24 0.41
N GLY A 79 15.11 -4.56 1.54
CA GLY A 79 13.80 -4.05 1.92
C GLY A 79 13.41 -2.70 1.30
N LEU A 80 14.37 -1.93 0.74
CA LEU A 80 14.17 -0.54 0.33
C LEU A 80 13.06 -0.34 -0.71
N ALA A 81 12.89 -1.28 -1.65
CA ALA A 81 11.87 -1.18 -2.69
C ALA A 81 10.46 -1.07 -2.11
N ASN A 82 10.10 -1.93 -1.14
CA ASN A 82 8.80 -1.88 -0.50
C ASN A 82 8.73 -0.84 0.63
N MET A 83 9.85 -0.44 1.24
CA MET A 83 9.90 0.78 2.06
C MET A 83 9.56 2.04 1.24
N HIS A 84 10.00 2.12 -0.04
CA HIS A 84 9.59 3.18 -0.94
C HIS A 84 8.08 3.18 -1.16
N ASN A 85 7.46 2.02 -1.43
CA ASN A 85 6.02 1.88 -1.55
C ASN A 85 5.30 2.32 -0.26
N ALA A 86 5.75 1.86 0.91
CA ALA A 86 5.20 2.24 2.22
C ALA A 86 5.32 3.74 2.49
N ARG A 87 6.47 4.35 2.17
CA ARG A 87 6.68 5.80 2.29
C ARG A 87 5.72 6.59 1.40
N ARG A 88 5.48 6.11 0.18
CA ARG A 88 4.50 6.72 -0.74
C ARG A 88 3.07 6.50 -0.27
N ALA A 89 2.76 5.35 0.34
CA ALA A 89 1.47 5.10 0.98
C ALA A 89 1.27 5.90 2.27
N ARG A 90 2.36 6.41 2.86
CA ARG A 90 2.39 7.03 4.19
C ARG A 90 1.97 6.05 5.28
N SER A 91 2.36 4.80 5.10
CA SER A 91 2.12 3.72 6.06
C SER A 91 3.02 3.90 7.28
N PRO A 92 2.47 3.87 8.50
CA PRO A 92 3.28 3.84 9.70
C PRO A 92 4.07 2.53 9.78
N MET A 93 5.39 2.60 9.92
CA MET A 93 6.28 1.45 9.98
C MET A 93 7.49 1.77 10.84
N ILE A 94 7.95 0.83 11.67
CA ILE A 94 9.17 0.96 12.47
C ILE A 94 10.14 -0.13 12.04
N ASN A 95 11.12 0.23 11.21
CA ASN A 95 12.18 -0.69 10.83
C ASN A 95 13.25 -0.71 11.92
N ILE A 96 13.52 -1.88 12.48
CA ILE A 96 14.63 -2.15 13.38
C ILE A 96 15.70 -2.78 12.53
N VAL A 97 16.82 -2.08 12.38
CA VAL A 97 17.98 -2.55 11.60
C VAL A 97 19.11 -2.86 12.56
N GLY A 98 19.50 -4.13 12.63
CA GLY A 98 20.66 -4.52 13.41
C GLY A 98 21.96 -3.94 12.84
N ASP A 99 22.92 -3.69 13.71
CA ASP A 99 24.25 -3.25 13.30
C ASP A 99 25.33 -3.90 14.17
N HIS A 100 26.57 -3.81 13.73
CA HIS A 100 27.74 -4.22 14.53
C HIS A 100 27.76 -3.50 15.88
N ALA A 101 28.40 -4.13 16.86
CA ALA A 101 28.70 -3.43 18.11
C ALA A 101 29.50 -2.15 17.81
N SER A 102 29.20 -1.07 18.53
CA SER A 102 29.75 0.27 18.27
C SER A 102 31.29 0.28 18.25
N TYR A 103 31.93 -0.49 19.14
CA TYR A 103 33.37 -0.61 19.18
C TYR A 103 33.98 -1.46 18.05
N HIS A 104 33.12 -2.22 17.30
CA HIS A 104 33.57 -3.08 16.20
C HIS A 104 33.49 -2.38 14.84
N LEU A 105 32.65 -1.36 14.68
CA LEU A 105 32.48 -0.61 13.44
C LEU A 105 33.81 -0.08 12.84
N PRO A 106 34.79 0.46 13.64
CA PRO A 106 36.06 0.94 13.08
C PRO A 106 36.92 -0.14 12.43
N LEU A 107 36.62 -1.43 12.65
CA LEU A 107 37.35 -2.55 12.07
C LEU A 107 36.89 -2.89 10.63
N ASP A 108 35.83 -2.24 10.14
CA ASP A 108 35.30 -2.42 8.80
C ASP A 108 35.04 -3.89 8.46
N ALA A 109 34.32 -4.59 9.34
CA ALA A 109 33.94 -5.99 9.14
C ALA A 109 33.06 -6.15 7.87
N PRO A 110 32.98 -7.37 7.26
CA PRO A 110 32.37 -7.58 5.96
C PRO A 110 30.95 -7.08 5.77
N LEU A 111 30.15 -6.92 6.85
CA LEU A 111 28.77 -6.40 6.79
C LEU A 111 28.67 -4.94 7.26
N THR A 112 29.77 -4.26 7.53
CA THR A 112 29.80 -2.83 7.85
C THR A 112 29.31 -2.03 6.64
N SER A 113 28.38 -1.10 6.85
CA SER A 113 27.82 -0.28 5.79
C SER A 113 27.21 1.01 6.35
N ASP A 114 27.03 2.01 5.50
CA ASP A 114 26.34 3.25 5.85
C ASP A 114 24.80 3.03 5.89
N ILE A 115 24.34 2.50 7.03
CA ILE A 115 22.92 2.20 7.23
C ILE A 115 22.08 3.50 7.24
N GLU A 116 22.58 4.58 7.84
CA GLU A 116 21.91 5.89 7.82
C GLU A 116 21.72 6.41 6.39
N GLY A 117 22.77 6.34 5.58
CA GLY A 117 22.72 6.74 4.16
C GLY A 117 21.73 5.91 3.36
N LEU A 118 21.65 4.61 3.59
CA LEU A 118 20.67 3.72 2.96
C LEU A 118 19.23 4.01 3.40
N ALA A 119 19.00 4.26 4.70
CA ALA A 119 17.68 4.46 5.28
C ALA A 119 17.08 5.83 4.95
N SER A 120 17.89 6.90 4.95
CA SER A 120 17.44 8.28 4.89
C SER A 120 16.51 8.63 3.74
N PRO A 121 16.72 8.20 2.47
CA PRO A 121 15.83 8.52 1.37
C PRO A 121 14.47 7.79 1.45
N MET A 122 14.38 6.68 2.20
CA MET A 122 13.18 5.85 2.29
C MET A 122 12.44 6.00 3.62
N SER A 123 12.99 6.76 4.57
CA SER A 123 12.40 6.96 5.90
C SER A 123 12.06 8.42 6.15
N ASN A 124 11.02 8.67 6.94
CA ASN A 124 10.66 10.00 7.42
C ASN A 124 11.54 10.42 8.62
N TRP A 125 12.06 9.41 9.32
CA TRP A 125 12.94 9.57 10.48
C TRP A 125 13.92 8.40 10.53
N VAL A 126 15.18 8.71 10.84
CA VAL A 126 16.23 7.71 11.08
C VAL A 126 16.91 8.07 12.38
N GLY A 127 17.12 7.10 13.24
CA GLY A 127 17.86 7.26 14.48
C GLY A 127 18.68 6.02 14.81
N ARG A 128 19.84 6.24 15.45
CA ARG A 128 20.72 5.21 15.95
C ARG A 128 20.69 5.19 17.48
N VAL A 129 20.52 4.02 18.06
CA VAL A 129 20.66 3.81 19.51
C VAL A 129 22.13 3.95 19.89
N LYS A 130 22.44 4.82 20.86
CA LYS A 130 23.82 5.11 21.27
C LYS A 130 24.36 4.13 22.31
N GLY A 131 23.50 3.37 22.95
CA GLY A 131 23.83 2.39 23.97
C GLY A 131 22.58 1.94 24.73
N PRO A 132 22.69 1.01 25.70
CA PRO A 132 21.56 0.43 26.39
C PRO A 132 20.63 1.45 27.06
N ALA A 133 21.17 2.53 27.61
CA ALA A 133 20.40 3.60 28.26
C ALA A 133 19.57 4.45 27.29
N ASP A 134 19.90 4.43 26.00
CA ASP A 134 19.23 5.20 24.95
C ASP A 134 18.04 4.44 24.30
N ILE A 135 17.79 3.18 24.67
CA ILE A 135 16.76 2.32 24.06
C ILE A 135 15.37 2.97 24.16
N VAL A 136 14.96 3.41 25.36
CA VAL A 136 13.61 3.96 25.56
C VAL A 136 13.42 5.26 24.77
N PRO A 137 14.25 6.30 24.94
CA PRO A 137 14.05 7.56 24.21
C PRO A 137 14.13 7.37 22.68
N ALA A 138 15.02 6.51 22.17
CA ALA A 138 15.13 6.25 20.73
C ALA A 138 13.91 5.50 20.18
N ALA A 139 13.44 4.46 20.89
CA ALA A 139 12.24 3.71 20.49
C ALA A 139 10.97 4.56 20.53
N GLU A 140 10.80 5.39 21.59
CA GLU A 140 9.69 6.33 21.68
C GLU A 140 9.73 7.40 20.58
N ALA A 141 10.91 7.88 20.21
CA ALA A 141 11.10 8.81 19.11
C ALA A 141 10.72 8.16 17.76
N ALA A 142 11.17 6.92 17.50
CA ALA A 142 10.79 6.16 16.31
C ALA A 142 9.28 5.94 16.24
N PHE A 143 8.65 5.53 17.34
CA PHE A 143 7.19 5.34 17.41
C PHE A 143 6.44 6.65 17.14
N ARG A 144 6.82 7.75 17.81
CA ARG A 144 6.21 9.07 17.60
C ARG A 144 6.34 9.52 16.15
N ALA A 145 7.53 9.40 15.58
CA ALA A 145 7.80 9.78 14.19
C ALA A 145 7.07 8.90 13.17
N SER A 146 6.73 7.64 13.53
CA SER A 146 5.93 6.77 12.66
C SER A 146 4.47 7.17 12.54
N LEU A 147 3.94 7.99 13.47
CA LEU A 147 2.53 8.35 13.54
C LEU A 147 2.26 9.87 13.39
N THR A 148 3.27 10.72 13.50
CA THR A 148 3.07 12.18 13.52
C THR A 148 4.02 12.95 12.60
N PRO A 149 3.69 13.08 11.28
CA PRO A 149 2.61 12.42 10.52
C PRO A 149 2.94 10.95 10.21
N PRO A 150 1.92 10.10 9.94
CA PRO A 150 2.16 8.70 9.62
C PRO A 150 3.19 8.48 8.51
N GLY A 151 4.11 7.55 8.73
CA GLY A 151 5.19 7.26 7.77
C GLY A 151 6.20 6.22 8.26
N VAL A 152 7.18 5.96 7.41
CA VAL A 152 8.24 4.98 7.65
C VAL A 152 9.32 5.57 8.55
N THR A 153 9.71 4.83 9.59
CA THR A 153 10.85 5.17 10.45
C THR A 153 11.86 4.03 10.49
N THR A 154 13.13 4.37 10.70
CA THR A 154 14.21 3.39 10.83
C THR A 154 14.99 3.64 12.10
N LEU A 155 15.01 2.65 12.98
CA LEU A 155 15.79 2.62 14.22
C LEU A 155 16.96 1.65 14.06
N ILE A 156 18.18 2.16 14.06
CA ILE A 156 19.39 1.36 13.96
C ILE A 156 19.76 0.90 15.37
N LEU A 157 19.89 -0.41 15.54
CA LEU A 157 20.15 -1.06 16.82
C LEU A 157 21.52 -1.73 16.82
N PRO A 158 22.58 -1.08 17.32
CA PRO A 158 23.88 -1.71 17.50
C PRO A 158 23.80 -2.92 18.44
N ALA A 159 24.59 -3.95 18.16
CA ALA A 159 24.54 -5.20 18.89
C ALA A 159 24.88 -5.01 20.40
N ASP A 160 25.84 -4.14 20.74
CA ASP A 160 26.18 -3.82 22.12
C ASP A 160 25.07 -3.07 22.88
N ALA A 161 24.27 -2.27 22.19
CA ALA A 161 23.06 -1.70 22.77
C ALA A 161 21.98 -2.78 23.02
N ALA A 162 21.86 -3.75 22.11
CA ALA A 162 20.88 -4.83 22.20
C ALA A 162 21.18 -5.81 23.36
N TRP A 163 22.44 -6.22 23.53
CA TRP A 163 22.82 -7.17 24.60
C TRP A 163 23.18 -6.51 25.93
N GLY A 164 23.46 -5.18 25.93
CA GLY A 164 23.87 -4.47 27.13
C GLY A 164 22.81 -4.52 28.23
N GLU A 165 23.25 -4.64 29.47
CA GLU A 165 22.38 -4.68 30.65
C GLU A 165 21.67 -3.33 30.86
N VAL A 166 20.40 -3.38 31.19
CA VAL A 166 19.56 -2.23 31.54
C VAL A 166 18.82 -2.51 32.84
N ALA A 167 18.48 -1.44 33.56
CA ALA A 167 17.58 -1.55 34.68
C ALA A 167 16.22 -2.07 34.22
N ALA A 168 15.54 -2.87 35.03
CA ALA A 168 14.18 -3.29 34.77
C ALA A 168 13.23 -2.10 34.97
N ILE A 169 12.74 -1.56 33.89
CA ILE A 169 11.73 -0.49 33.88
C ILE A 169 10.52 -0.95 33.08
N SER A 170 9.35 -0.41 33.40
CA SER A 170 8.12 -0.63 32.61
C SER A 170 7.86 0.62 31.78
N PRO A 171 8.07 0.58 30.46
CA PRO A 171 7.83 1.72 29.60
C PRO A 171 6.35 2.13 29.62
N GLY A 172 6.10 3.43 29.58
CA GLY A 172 4.76 3.97 29.45
C GLY A 172 4.29 4.10 28.00
N LYS A 173 3.01 4.39 27.83
CA LYS A 173 2.44 4.70 26.50
C LYS A 173 2.87 6.11 26.07
N VAL A 174 3.37 6.23 24.86
CA VAL A 174 3.78 7.52 24.27
C VAL A 174 2.54 8.37 24.01
N LYS A 175 2.55 9.58 24.52
CA LYS A 175 1.51 10.59 24.22
C LYS A 175 1.81 11.24 22.87
N LEU A 176 0.89 11.09 21.93
CA LEU A 176 0.94 11.79 20.64
C LEU A 176 0.28 13.16 20.76
N ALA A 177 0.83 14.15 20.07
CA ALA A 177 0.17 15.43 19.92
C ALA A 177 -1.12 15.26 19.09
N PRO A 178 -2.20 16.02 19.39
CA PRO A 178 -3.37 16.02 18.55
C PRO A 178 -3.02 16.52 17.13
N PRO A 179 -3.78 16.08 16.12
CA PRO A 179 -3.60 16.61 14.77
C PRO A 179 -3.71 18.14 14.75
N PRO A 180 -2.96 18.84 13.88
CA PRO A 180 -3.12 20.27 13.69
C PRO A 180 -4.56 20.61 13.30
N ALA A 181 -5.08 21.72 13.81
CA ALA A 181 -6.45 22.18 13.53
C ALA A 181 -6.64 22.48 12.03
N VAL A 182 -7.88 22.38 11.59
CA VAL A 182 -8.29 22.77 10.23
C VAL A 182 -8.21 24.30 10.08
N ASP A 183 -7.65 24.77 8.98
CA ASP A 183 -7.60 26.22 8.65
C ASP A 183 -8.96 26.67 8.10
N MET A 184 -9.74 27.35 8.92
CA MET A 184 -11.07 27.84 8.54
C MET A 184 -11.03 28.92 7.45
N ALA A 185 -9.94 29.66 7.29
CA ALA A 185 -9.81 30.63 6.19
C ALA A 185 -9.72 29.91 4.82
N VAL A 186 -9.00 28.79 4.78
CA VAL A 186 -8.94 27.94 3.58
C VAL A 186 -10.31 27.30 3.31
N VAL A 187 -10.99 26.80 4.35
CA VAL A 187 -12.35 26.24 4.23
C VAL A 187 -13.31 27.26 3.62
N HIS A 188 -13.30 28.48 4.13
CA HIS A 188 -14.14 29.58 3.64
C HIS A 188 -13.86 29.92 2.17
N THR A 189 -12.57 30.06 1.82
CA THR A 189 -12.16 30.34 0.43
C THR A 189 -12.62 29.25 -0.54
N ILE A 190 -12.49 27.98 -0.16
CA ILE A 190 -12.94 26.84 -0.98
C ILE A 190 -14.47 26.85 -1.10
N ALA A 191 -15.19 27.09 -0.02
CA ALA A 191 -16.64 27.14 0.00
C ALA A 191 -17.20 28.27 -0.88
N GLU A 192 -16.56 29.45 -0.88
CA GLU A 192 -16.90 30.55 -1.80
C GLU A 192 -16.75 30.15 -3.26
N ALA A 193 -15.63 29.49 -3.62
CA ALA A 193 -15.39 29.01 -4.97
C ALA A 193 -16.42 27.96 -5.39
N ILE A 194 -16.80 27.02 -4.50
CA ILE A 194 -17.84 26.04 -4.75
C ILE A 194 -19.20 26.71 -5.00
N ARG A 195 -19.56 27.73 -4.21
CA ARG A 195 -20.83 28.47 -4.41
C ARG A 195 -20.84 29.25 -5.72
N ALA A 196 -19.70 29.75 -6.15
CA ALA A 196 -19.59 30.56 -7.37
C ALA A 196 -19.62 29.73 -8.67
N ALA A 197 -18.91 28.60 -8.73
CA ALA A 197 -18.77 27.76 -9.91
C ALA A 197 -18.41 26.31 -9.54
N PRO A 198 -19.36 25.53 -9.01
CA PRO A 198 -19.08 24.19 -8.44
C PRO A 198 -18.54 23.19 -9.47
N ASP A 199 -19.03 23.21 -10.70
CA ASP A 199 -18.59 22.36 -11.82
C ASP A 199 -17.13 22.63 -12.26
N ARG A 200 -16.58 23.79 -11.87
CA ARG A 200 -15.18 24.19 -12.10
C ARG A 200 -14.26 23.82 -10.93
N VAL A 201 -14.81 23.25 -9.85
CA VAL A 201 -14.04 22.80 -8.67
C VAL A 201 -13.87 21.29 -8.72
N GLY A 202 -12.61 20.84 -8.64
CA GLY A 202 -12.24 19.45 -8.47
C GLY A 202 -11.68 19.20 -7.09
N MET A 203 -11.97 18.04 -6.50
CA MET A 203 -11.41 17.64 -5.20
C MET A 203 -10.74 16.27 -5.33
N VAL A 204 -9.48 16.16 -4.89
CA VAL A 204 -8.72 14.89 -4.87
C VAL A 204 -8.63 14.40 -3.45
N VAL A 205 -9.13 13.17 -3.20
CA VAL A 205 -9.12 12.54 -1.88
C VAL A 205 -8.09 11.42 -1.77
N ARG A 206 -7.44 11.31 -0.59
CA ARG A 206 -6.45 10.29 -0.27
C ARG A 206 -6.43 9.96 1.23
N GLY A 207 -5.82 8.83 1.59
CA GLY A 207 -5.61 8.42 2.99
C GLY A 207 -6.92 8.23 3.72
N GLN A 208 -7.08 8.86 4.89
CA GLN A 208 -8.33 8.78 5.66
C GLN A 208 -9.53 9.38 4.93
N ALA A 209 -9.33 10.35 4.00
CA ALA A 209 -10.40 10.89 3.17
C ALA A 209 -10.94 9.87 2.13
N ALA A 210 -10.25 8.74 1.91
CA ALA A 210 -10.72 7.64 1.07
C ALA A 210 -11.39 6.49 1.86
N ARG A 211 -11.68 6.69 3.15
CA ARG A 211 -12.47 5.77 3.98
C ARG A 211 -13.97 6.02 3.80
N ALA A 212 -14.79 5.02 4.10
CA ALA A 212 -16.22 5.05 3.81
C ALA A 212 -16.95 6.26 4.41
N ASP A 213 -16.67 6.59 5.66
CA ASP A 213 -17.29 7.71 6.37
C ASP A 213 -16.89 9.09 5.79
N ALA A 214 -15.63 9.26 5.42
CA ALA A 214 -15.16 10.47 4.74
C ALA A 214 -15.67 10.55 3.27
N LEU A 215 -15.70 9.41 2.58
CA LEU A 215 -16.29 9.31 1.23
C LEU A 215 -17.78 9.62 1.22
N GLU A 216 -18.50 9.30 2.28
CA GLU A 216 -19.91 9.69 2.43
C GLU A 216 -20.05 11.22 2.50
N ILE A 217 -19.19 11.91 3.24
CA ILE A 217 -19.20 13.38 3.33
C ILE A 217 -18.87 13.98 1.96
N THR A 218 -17.81 13.48 1.30
CA THR A 218 -17.44 13.96 -0.04
C THR A 218 -18.51 13.68 -1.07
N GLY A 219 -19.18 12.52 -1.00
CA GLY A 219 -20.31 12.18 -1.85
C GLY A 219 -21.49 13.13 -1.68
N ARG A 220 -21.79 13.53 -0.43
CA ARG A 220 -22.82 14.56 -0.14
C ARG A 220 -22.44 15.92 -0.69
N ILE A 221 -21.17 16.33 -0.57
CA ILE A 221 -20.66 17.57 -1.15
C ILE A 221 -20.86 17.53 -2.68
N SER A 222 -20.40 16.48 -3.34
CA SER A 222 -20.53 16.35 -4.81
C SER A 222 -21.99 16.38 -5.26
N SER A 223 -22.86 15.57 -4.64
CA SER A 223 -24.28 15.48 -5.05
C SER A 223 -25.10 16.72 -4.69
N GLY A 224 -24.65 17.52 -3.73
CA GLY A 224 -25.33 18.76 -3.31
C GLY A 224 -24.80 20.04 -3.96
N SER A 225 -23.65 19.96 -4.67
CA SER A 225 -23.00 21.15 -5.23
C SER A 225 -22.36 20.96 -6.60
N ASP A 226 -22.47 19.78 -7.21
CA ASP A 226 -21.84 19.43 -8.50
C ASP A 226 -20.30 19.48 -8.55
N VAL A 227 -19.62 19.52 -7.39
CA VAL A 227 -18.15 19.40 -7.30
C VAL A 227 -17.68 18.06 -7.82
N ARG A 228 -16.66 18.06 -8.68
CA ARG A 228 -16.09 16.84 -9.26
C ARG A 228 -15.11 16.17 -8.30
N LEU A 229 -15.35 14.90 -7.98
CA LEU A 229 -14.50 14.16 -7.03
C LEU A 229 -13.59 13.15 -7.72
N PHE A 230 -12.32 13.23 -7.34
CA PHE A 230 -11.25 12.41 -7.89
C PHE A 230 -10.51 11.64 -6.79
N SER A 231 -9.97 10.49 -7.16
CA SER A 231 -8.91 9.81 -6.41
C SER A 231 -7.61 9.83 -7.20
N GLU A 232 -6.49 9.66 -6.49
CA GLU A 232 -5.18 9.53 -7.14
C GLU A 232 -5.11 8.31 -8.07
N VAL A 233 -4.10 8.29 -8.95
CA VAL A 233 -3.81 7.18 -9.87
C VAL A 233 -3.51 5.89 -9.08
N LEU A 234 -2.66 5.99 -8.04
CA LEU A 234 -2.25 4.89 -7.17
C LEU A 234 -2.86 5.06 -5.78
N ILE A 235 -3.69 4.11 -5.40
CA ILE A 235 -4.54 4.19 -4.22
C ILE A 235 -3.92 3.39 -3.07
N ALA A 236 -3.53 4.08 -1.98
CA ALA A 236 -2.96 3.42 -0.81
C ALA A 236 -3.98 2.46 -0.14
N ARG A 237 -5.17 2.97 0.17
CA ARG A 237 -6.34 2.20 0.61
C ARG A 237 -7.60 3.02 0.39
N MET A 238 -8.61 2.41 -0.20
CA MET A 238 -9.93 3.00 -0.39
C MET A 238 -11.02 2.00 -0.03
N GLN A 239 -12.05 2.44 0.65
CA GLN A 239 -13.22 1.62 0.91
C GLN A 239 -14.24 1.80 -0.22
N ARG A 240 -14.51 0.73 -0.96
CA ARG A 240 -15.33 0.72 -2.18
C ARG A 240 -16.47 -0.28 -2.11
N GLY A 241 -17.29 -0.29 -3.14
CA GLY A 241 -18.40 -1.25 -3.34
C GLY A 241 -19.77 -0.61 -3.22
N ARG A 242 -20.79 -1.42 -3.38
CA ARG A 242 -22.20 -0.98 -3.32
C ARG A 242 -22.49 -0.22 -2.02
N GLY A 243 -23.29 0.83 -2.15
CA GLY A 243 -23.65 1.71 -1.04
C GLY A 243 -22.60 2.73 -0.65
N ARG A 244 -21.41 2.70 -1.28
CA ARG A 244 -20.32 3.64 -1.02
C ARG A 244 -20.16 4.61 -2.19
N PHE A 245 -19.81 5.85 -1.89
CA PHE A 245 -19.48 6.83 -2.92
C PHE A 245 -18.17 6.42 -3.62
N ALA A 246 -18.15 6.53 -4.95
CA ALA A 246 -17.01 6.13 -5.77
C ALA A 246 -16.41 7.34 -6.50
N PRO A 247 -15.34 7.97 -5.99
CA PRO A 247 -14.65 9.04 -6.71
C PRO A 247 -14.06 8.51 -8.02
N THR A 248 -14.02 9.39 -9.04
CA THR A 248 -13.41 9.07 -10.32
C THR A 248 -11.90 8.98 -10.17
N ARG A 249 -11.29 7.87 -10.58
CA ARG A 249 -9.83 7.72 -10.53
C ARG A 249 -9.20 8.53 -11.65
N ILE A 250 -8.21 9.37 -11.31
CA ILE A 250 -7.38 10.05 -12.32
C ILE A 250 -6.63 8.97 -13.12
N PRO A 251 -6.72 8.96 -14.46
CA PRO A 251 -6.09 7.92 -15.27
C PRO A 251 -4.58 8.09 -15.34
N TYR A 252 -3.84 6.97 -15.55
CA TYR A 252 -2.39 6.96 -15.72
C TYR A 252 -1.92 7.68 -17.00
N PRO A 253 -2.54 7.50 -18.21
CA PRO A 253 -2.12 8.18 -19.42
C PRO A 253 -2.31 9.69 -19.32
N VAL A 254 -1.24 10.46 -19.62
CA VAL A 254 -1.17 11.93 -19.48
C VAL A 254 -2.32 12.62 -20.23
N ASP A 255 -2.55 12.22 -21.49
CA ASP A 255 -3.59 12.87 -22.33
C ASP A 255 -5.00 12.66 -21.75
N ALA A 256 -5.27 11.48 -21.21
CA ALA A 256 -6.56 11.20 -20.57
C ALA A 256 -6.71 11.96 -19.23
N ALA A 257 -5.63 12.07 -18.45
CA ALA A 257 -5.64 12.80 -17.19
C ALA A 257 -5.80 14.33 -17.41
N THR A 258 -5.07 14.90 -18.34
CA THR A 258 -5.20 16.32 -18.70
C THR A 258 -6.57 16.64 -19.29
N ALA A 259 -7.14 15.74 -20.12
CA ALA A 259 -8.49 15.90 -20.65
C ALA A 259 -9.54 15.86 -19.52
N MET A 260 -9.38 14.95 -18.53
CA MET A 260 -10.28 14.85 -17.38
C MET A 260 -10.28 16.10 -16.50
N LEU A 261 -9.10 16.74 -16.33
CA LEU A 261 -8.89 17.88 -15.45
C LEU A 261 -8.97 19.24 -16.17
N ARG A 262 -9.21 19.26 -17.49
CA ARG A 262 -9.17 20.45 -18.34
C ARG A 262 -10.04 21.60 -17.82
N ASP A 263 -11.24 21.27 -17.36
CA ASP A 263 -12.25 22.26 -16.99
C ASP A 263 -12.23 22.64 -15.50
N ILE A 264 -11.21 22.21 -14.76
CA ILE A 264 -11.04 22.54 -13.34
C ILE A 264 -10.25 23.84 -13.21
N ASP A 265 -10.84 24.86 -12.57
CA ASP A 265 -10.21 26.14 -12.24
C ASP A 265 -9.63 26.15 -10.83
N LEU A 266 -10.24 25.35 -9.91
CA LEU A 266 -9.74 25.14 -8.56
C LEU A 266 -9.64 23.66 -8.27
N LEU A 267 -8.44 23.16 -7.96
CA LEU A 267 -8.21 21.82 -7.46
C LEU A 267 -7.98 21.85 -5.95
N VAL A 268 -8.86 21.18 -5.21
CA VAL A 268 -8.80 21.03 -3.75
C VAL A 268 -8.14 19.71 -3.40
N LEU A 269 -7.11 19.73 -2.57
CA LEU A 269 -6.39 18.54 -2.12
C LEU A 269 -6.81 18.18 -0.69
N VAL A 270 -7.22 16.92 -0.48
CA VAL A 270 -7.62 16.38 0.84
C VAL A 270 -6.73 15.19 1.17
N GLY A 271 -5.68 15.42 1.95
CA GLY A 271 -4.63 14.44 2.22
C GLY A 271 -3.79 14.06 1.01
N ALA A 272 -4.13 14.56 -0.16
CA ALA A 272 -3.52 14.28 -1.46
C ALA A 272 -2.40 15.27 -1.81
N LYS A 273 -1.65 14.95 -2.86
CA LYS A 273 -0.75 15.87 -3.54
C LYS A 273 -1.34 16.27 -4.89
N GLU A 274 -0.87 17.37 -5.43
CA GLU A 274 -1.19 17.75 -6.80
C GLU A 274 -0.85 16.60 -7.77
N PRO A 275 -1.78 16.23 -8.67
CA PRO A 275 -1.53 15.18 -9.65
C PRO A 275 -0.49 15.61 -10.68
N VAL A 276 0.49 14.73 -10.90
CA VAL A 276 1.56 14.91 -11.88
C VAL A 276 1.68 13.67 -12.77
N ALA A 277 2.24 13.82 -13.96
CA ALA A 277 2.58 12.69 -14.82
C ALA A 277 3.54 11.74 -14.09
N PHE A 278 3.38 10.44 -14.32
CA PHE A 278 4.23 9.43 -13.68
C PHE A 278 5.68 9.55 -14.15
N PHE A 279 5.84 9.77 -15.47
CA PHE A 279 7.11 10.07 -16.13
C PHE A 279 6.97 11.30 -17.03
N ALA A 280 8.08 11.92 -17.36
CA ALA A 280 8.14 12.93 -18.39
C ALA A 280 8.12 12.27 -19.78
N TYR A 281 7.31 12.79 -20.68
CA TYR A 281 7.22 12.31 -22.06
C TYR A 281 7.45 13.48 -23.04
N PRO A 282 8.08 13.23 -24.21
CA PRO A 282 8.27 14.26 -25.23
C PRO A 282 6.93 14.91 -25.62
N GLY A 283 6.88 16.24 -25.53
CA GLY A 283 5.70 17.04 -25.94
C GLY A 283 4.48 16.93 -25.01
N LYS A 284 4.59 16.29 -23.83
CA LYS A 284 3.51 16.19 -22.84
C LYS A 284 3.83 16.96 -21.56
N PRO A 285 2.82 17.54 -20.88
CA PRO A 285 3.05 18.26 -19.64
C PRO A 285 3.38 17.29 -18.48
N GLY A 286 4.22 17.74 -17.56
CA GLY A 286 4.46 17.02 -16.30
C GLY A 286 3.38 17.30 -15.25
N ARG A 287 2.80 18.49 -15.26
CA ARG A 287 1.66 18.90 -14.44
C ARG A 287 0.37 18.53 -15.17
N LEU A 288 -0.59 17.91 -14.49
CA LEU A 288 -1.81 17.37 -15.13
C LEU A 288 -2.99 18.35 -15.13
N VAL A 289 -2.94 19.41 -14.33
CA VAL A 289 -3.88 20.53 -14.38
C VAL A 289 -3.29 21.68 -15.21
N ARG A 290 -4.15 22.57 -15.69
CA ARG A 290 -3.71 23.77 -16.43
C ARG A 290 -2.84 24.66 -15.54
N ASP A 291 -1.98 25.47 -16.14
CA ASP A 291 -1.07 26.38 -15.43
C ASP A 291 -1.83 27.46 -14.63
N ASP A 292 -2.99 27.90 -15.11
CA ASP A 292 -3.87 28.86 -14.46
C ASP A 292 -4.82 28.24 -13.40
N CYS A 293 -4.88 26.90 -13.29
CA CYS A 293 -5.65 26.22 -12.28
C CYS A 293 -5.06 26.49 -10.88
N LYS A 294 -5.88 27.03 -9.98
CA LYS A 294 -5.48 27.20 -8.58
C LYS A 294 -5.49 25.85 -7.85
N VAL A 295 -4.53 25.64 -6.98
CA VAL A 295 -4.46 24.44 -6.14
C VAL A 295 -4.47 24.86 -4.69
N LEU A 296 -5.46 24.38 -3.91
CA LEU A 296 -5.60 24.63 -2.49
C LEU A 296 -5.57 23.32 -1.69
N LEU A 297 -4.88 23.34 -0.57
CA LEU A 297 -4.80 22.23 0.35
C LEU A 297 -5.85 22.45 1.47
N LEU A 298 -6.96 21.71 1.43
CA LEU A 298 -7.97 21.74 2.47
C LEU A 298 -7.43 21.19 3.80
N ALA A 299 -6.79 20.04 3.73
CA ALA A 299 -6.10 19.43 4.86
C ALA A 299 -4.95 18.54 4.39
N ALA A 300 -3.81 18.64 5.10
CA ALA A 300 -2.62 17.86 4.85
C ALA A 300 -2.73 16.46 5.47
N HIS A 301 -1.91 15.53 4.95
CA HIS A 301 -1.68 14.27 5.64
C HIS A 301 -1.17 14.49 7.08
N GLY A 302 -1.78 13.80 8.04
CA GLY A 302 -1.51 13.99 9.47
C GLY A 302 -2.47 14.96 10.17
N GLN A 303 -3.33 15.67 9.42
CA GLN A 303 -4.47 16.39 9.97
C GLN A 303 -5.72 15.51 10.00
N ASP A 304 -6.76 15.94 10.71
CA ASP A 304 -8.06 15.28 10.67
C ASP A 304 -8.80 15.61 9.37
N LEU A 305 -8.62 14.72 8.37
CA LEU A 305 -9.19 14.90 7.03
C LEU A 305 -10.72 14.84 7.05
N LYS A 306 -11.29 14.06 7.96
CA LYS A 306 -12.74 13.95 8.09
C LYS A 306 -13.34 15.23 8.68
N ALA A 307 -12.76 15.75 9.76
CA ALA A 307 -13.19 17.03 10.35
C ALA A 307 -13.06 18.18 9.33
N ALA A 308 -12.03 18.19 8.50
CA ALA A 308 -11.87 19.17 7.43
C ALA A 308 -13.00 19.09 6.38
N LEU A 309 -13.37 17.88 5.98
CA LEU A 309 -14.49 17.64 5.06
C LEU A 309 -15.85 18.03 5.70
N GLU A 310 -16.05 17.73 6.97
CA GLU A 310 -17.24 18.14 7.73
C GLU A 310 -17.35 19.67 7.80
N ALA A 311 -16.25 20.35 8.10
CA ALA A 311 -16.19 21.81 8.12
C ALA A 311 -16.52 22.41 6.75
N LEU A 312 -15.95 21.85 5.67
CA LEU A 312 -16.25 22.31 4.31
C LEU A 312 -17.71 22.05 3.93
N ALA A 313 -18.28 20.88 4.25
CA ALA A 313 -19.67 20.56 3.99
C ALA A 313 -20.63 21.54 4.69
N ALA A 314 -20.34 21.84 5.96
CA ALA A 314 -21.11 22.82 6.74
C ALA A 314 -21.02 24.23 6.12
N GLU A 315 -19.81 24.68 5.75
CA GLU A 315 -19.59 26.00 5.17
C GLU A 315 -20.24 26.17 3.79
N VAL A 316 -20.27 25.10 2.98
CA VAL A 316 -21.00 25.09 1.70
C VAL A 316 -22.53 25.03 1.90
N GLY A 317 -23.01 24.62 3.06
CA GLY A 317 -24.42 24.47 3.39
C GLY A 317 -25.00 23.10 3.03
N ILE A 318 -24.16 22.06 2.89
CA ILE A 318 -24.58 20.70 2.62
C ILE A 318 -25.20 20.08 3.88
N LYS A 319 -26.47 19.64 3.76
CA LYS A 319 -27.16 19.03 4.90
C LYS A 319 -26.62 17.63 5.20
N PRO A 320 -26.56 17.21 6.48
CA PRO A 320 -26.18 15.83 6.84
C PRO A 320 -27.09 14.75 6.23
N THR A 321 -28.33 15.12 5.89
CA THR A 321 -29.33 14.24 5.24
C THR A 321 -29.26 14.24 3.71
N GLN A 322 -28.33 15.01 3.12
CA GLN A 322 -28.12 15.03 1.66
C GLN A 322 -27.79 13.61 1.19
N GLN A 323 -28.54 13.12 0.21
CA GLN A 323 -28.26 11.85 -0.42
C GLN A 323 -27.12 11.99 -1.42
N PHE A 324 -26.39 10.92 -1.66
CA PHE A 324 -25.32 10.84 -2.66
C PHE A 324 -25.51 9.65 -3.60
N ALA A 325 -24.99 9.76 -4.80
CA ALA A 325 -25.04 8.67 -5.78
C ALA A 325 -24.09 7.54 -5.35
N ALA A 326 -24.64 6.34 -5.18
CA ALA A 326 -23.89 5.12 -4.94
C ALA A 326 -24.48 3.97 -5.77
N ALA A 327 -23.65 3.05 -6.21
CA ALA A 327 -24.12 1.84 -6.86
C ALA A 327 -24.95 0.99 -5.88
N THR A 328 -26.11 0.54 -6.29
CA THR A 328 -27.01 -0.30 -5.46
C THR A 328 -27.04 -1.75 -5.92
N ALA A 329 -26.72 -2.00 -7.20
CA ALA A 329 -26.69 -3.32 -7.79
C ALA A 329 -25.48 -3.46 -8.73
N PHE A 330 -25.10 -4.71 -9.02
CA PHE A 330 -24.13 -4.99 -10.08
C PHE A 330 -24.82 -4.80 -11.45
N PRO A 331 -24.13 -4.19 -12.45
CA PRO A 331 -24.72 -4.02 -13.77
C PRO A 331 -25.04 -5.37 -14.42
N ASP A 332 -26.09 -5.40 -15.24
CA ASP A 332 -26.44 -6.58 -16.03
C ASP A 332 -25.47 -6.72 -17.21
N GLU A 333 -24.33 -7.34 -16.94
CA GLU A 333 -23.35 -7.69 -17.96
C GLU A 333 -23.40 -9.20 -18.25
N PRO A 334 -23.24 -9.62 -19.50
CA PRO A 334 -23.25 -11.04 -19.85
C PRO A 334 -22.10 -11.79 -19.16
N THR A 335 -22.32 -13.05 -18.84
CA THR A 335 -21.24 -13.95 -18.43
C THR A 335 -20.38 -14.23 -19.64
N LEU A 336 -19.08 -14.00 -19.51
CA LEU A 336 -18.12 -14.30 -20.57
C LEU A 336 -17.78 -15.80 -20.56
N SER A 337 -17.53 -16.35 -21.74
CA SER A 337 -17.25 -17.78 -21.95
C SER A 337 -16.10 -17.99 -22.93
N GLY A 338 -15.53 -19.19 -22.93
CA GLY A 338 -14.43 -19.56 -23.81
C GLY A 338 -13.07 -19.09 -23.31
N ARG A 339 -12.20 -18.61 -24.22
CA ARG A 339 -10.85 -18.18 -23.87
C ARG A 339 -10.86 -17.11 -22.78
N LEU A 340 -10.01 -17.27 -21.76
CA LEU A 340 -9.87 -16.33 -20.66
C LEU A 340 -9.26 -15.00 -21.14
N THR A 341 -9.77 -13.90 -20.60
CA THR A 341 -9.26 -12.56 -20.85
C THR A 341 -9.16 -11.78 -19.51
N ASP A 342 -8.39 -10.72 -19.48
CA ASP A 342 -8.29 -9.81 -18.34
C ASP A 342 -9.66 -9.19 -17.97
N ASP A 343 -10.48 -8.85 -18.95
CA ASP A 343 -11.86 -8.39 -18.75
C ASP A 343 -12.75 -9.44 -18.09
N ALA A 344 -12.63 -10.71 -18.49
CA ALA A 344 -13.40 -11.81 -17.92
C ALA A 344 -13.01 -12.07 -16.45
N ILE A 345 -11.72 -12.02 -16.14
CA ILE A 345 -11.20 -12.13 -14.78
C ILE A 345 -11.75 -10.98 -13.91
N ALA A 346 -11.64 -9.75 -14.40
CA ALA A 346 -12.11 -8.56 -13.69
C ALA A 346 -13.60 -8.63 -13.36
N LEU A 347 -14.42 -9.07 -14.33
CA LEU A 347 -15.86 -9.22 -14.18
C LEU A 347 -16.21 -10.32 -13.17
N SER A 348 -15.59 -11.49 -13.29
CA SER A 348 -15.83 -12.62 -12.40
C SER A 348 -15.44 -12.28 -10.94
N VAL A 349 -14.25 -11.71 -10.73
CA VAL A 349 -13.81 -11.31 -9.39
C VAL A 349 -14.75 -10.27 -8.79
N ALA A 350 -15.13 -9.22 -9.54
CA ALA A 350 -16.01 -8.18 -9.03
C ALA A 350 -17.42 -8.70 -8.66
N ARG A 351 -17.96 -9.65 -9.43
CA ARG A 351 -19.26 -10.29 -9.15
C ARG A 351 -19.24 -11.17 -7.91
N LYS A 352 -18.16 -11.94 -7.74
CA LYS A 352 -18.04 -12.97 -6.71
C LYS A 352 -17.33 -12.48 -5.44
N LEU A 353 -16.90 -11.21 -5.42
CA LEU A 353 -16.17 -10.65 -4.29
C LEU A 353 -16.98 -10.75 -3.00
N PRO A 354 -16.48 -11.43 -1.95
CA PRO A 354 -17.18 -11.49 -0.67
C PRO A 354 -17.31 -10.11 -0.01
N ALA A 355 -18.38 -9.91 0.74
CA ALA A 355 -18.50 -8.71 1.57
C ALA A 355 -17.32 -8.62 2.55
N ASN A 356 -16.82 -7.40 2.76
CA ASN A 356 -15.66 -7.10 3.58
C ASN A 356 -14.33 -7.74 3.12
N ALA A 357 -14.24 -8.25 1.89
CA ALA A 357 -12.97 -8.68 1.32
C ALA A 357 -11.95 -7.53 1.29
N ILE A 358 -10.69 -7.88 1.15
CA ILE A 358 -9.59 -6.95 0.91
C ILE A 358 -9.00 -7.29 -0.45
N VAL A 359 -8.92 -6.31 -1.35
CA VAL A 359 -8.31 -6.48 -2.66
C VAL A 359 -6.98 -5.74 -2.69
N CYS A 360 -5.90 -6.48 -2.97
CA CYS A 360 -4.57 -5.95 -3.26
C CYS A 360 -4.34 -6.05 -4.76
N ASP A 361 -4.05 -4.93 -5.43
CA ASP A 361 -3.94 -4.87 -6.88
C ASP A 361 -2.55 -4.42 -7.32
N GLU A 362 -1.79 -5.35 -7.88
CA GLU A 362 -0.54 -5.12 -8.59
C GLU A 362 -0.56 -5.79 -9.99
N ALA A 363 -1.74 -6.01 -10.57
CA ALA A 363 -1.84 -6.55 -11.93
C ALA A 363 -1.50 -5.53 -13.04
N VAL A 364 -1.07 -4.33 -12.66
CA VAL A 364 -0.53 -3.25 -13.48
C VAL A 364 -1.46 -2.87 -14.66
N THR A 365 -1.33 -3.55 -15.82
CA THR A 365 -2.15 -3.27 -17.00
C THR A 365 -3.44 -4.10 -17.04
N SER A 366 -3.42 -5.30 -16.46
CA SER A 366 -4.46 -6.31 -16.67
C SER A 366 -5.70 -6.13 -15.79
N ALA A 367 -5.59 -5.52 -14.59
CA ALA A 367 -6.76 -5.30 -13.72
C ALA A 367 -7.43 -3.92 -13.90
N ARG A 368 -7.18 -3.20 -14.96
CA ARG A 368 -7.71 -1.82 -15.14
C ARG A 368 -9.24 -1.77 -15.08
N ARG A 369 -9.93 -2.74 -15.68
CA ARG A 369 -11.39 -2.83 -15.66
C ARG A 369 -11.93 -3.15 -14.26
N PHE A 370 -11.21 -3.93 -13.46
CA PHE A 370 -11.63 -4.30 -12.11
C PHE A 370 -11.91 -3.08 -11.24
N PHE A 371 -11.07 -2.05 -11.28
CA PHE A 371 -11.30 -0.84 -10.47
C PHE A 371 -12.66 -0.20 -10.77
N ALA A 372 -13.08 -0.09 -12.03
CA ALA A 372 -14.38 0.45 -12.38
C ALA A 372 -15.53 -0.46 -11.89
N LEU A 373 -15.43 -1.77 -12.14
CA LEU A 373 -16.41 -2.76 -11.72
C LEU A 373 -16.52 -2.89 -10.20
N SER A 374 -15.44 -2.63 -9.48
CA SER A 374 -15.37 -2.75 -8.02
C SER A 374 -16.31 -1.78 -7.29
N ALA A 375 -16.76 -0.69 -7.93
CA ALA A 375 -17.79 0.19 -7.38
C ALA A 375 -19.13 -0.52 -7.21
N PHE A 376 -19.39 -1.54 -8.01
CA PHE A 376 -20.63 -2.33 -8.02
C PHE A 376 -20.48 -3.66 -7.26
N ALA A 377 -19.27 -4.04 -6.87
CA ALA A 377 -19.00 -5.25 -6.09
C ALA A 377 -19.54 -5.14 -4.65
N ALA A 378 -19.48 -6.22 -3.88
CA ALA A 378 -19.77 -6.16 -2.45
C ALA A 378 -18.80 -5.16 -1.75
N PRO A 379 -19.21 -4.53 -0.63
CA PRO A 379 -18.35 -3.59 0.10
C PRO A 379 -17.01 -4.24 0.50
N HIS A 380 -15.90 -3.58 0.17
CA HIS A 380 -14.53 -4.09 0.36
C HIS A 380 -13.52 -2.97 0.56
N ASP A 381 -12.31 -3.32 0.99
CA ASP A 381 -11.14 -2.45 0.93
C ASP A 381 -10.35 -2.74 -0.35
N TYR A 382 -9.82 -1.69 -0.98
CA TYR A 382 -8.98 -1.78 -2.19
C TYR A 382 -7.65 -1.07 -1.97
N MET A 383 -6.55 -1.74 -2.28
CA MET A 383 -5.19 -1.24 -2.11
C MET A 383 -4.35 -1.47 -3.36
N MET A 384 -3.41 -0.56 -3.64
CA MET A 384 -2.44 -0.67 -4.74
C MET A 384 -1.02 -0.37 -4.28
N GLY A 385 -0.04 -0.80 -5.04
CA GLY A 385 1.35 -0.34 -4.91
C GLY A 385 1.46 1.15 -5.21
N THR A 386 1.80 1.99 -4.22
CA THR A 386 1.74 3.46 -4.35
C THR A 386 3.03 4.12 -4.78
N GLY A 387 4.15 3.42 -4.70
CA GLY A 387 5.47 3.94 -5.09
C GLY A 387 5.85 3.62 -6.52
N GLY A 388 5.12 2.72 -7.19
CA GLY A 388 5.47 2.23 -8.52
C GLY A 388 6.61 1.20 -8.53
N SER A 389 7.14 0.81 -7.37
CA SER A 389 8.05 -0.32 -7.26
C SER A 389 7.23 -1.61 -7.26
N ILE A 390 7.42 -2.45 -8.30
CA ILE A 390 6.74 -3.75 -8.42
C ILE A 390 7.31 -4.79 -7.44
N GLY A 391 6.52 -5.81 -7.14
CA GLY A 391 6.81 -6.82 -6.12
C GLY A 391 6.23 -6.45 -4.75
N GLY A 392 5.24 -5.55 -4.70
CA GLY A 392 4.52 -5.20 -3.48
C GLY A 392 3.24 -6.01 -3.24
N GLY A 393 2.62 -6.59 -4.29
CA GLY A 393 1.29 -7.19 -4.23
C GLY A 393 1.20 -8.40 -3.28
N ILE A 394 2.01 -9.43 -3.50
CA ILE A 394 2.05 -10.64 -2.65
C ILE A 394 2.33 -10.30 -1.18
N PRO A 395 3.38 -9.52 -0.82
CA PRO A 395 3.62 -9.19 0.58
C PRO A 395 2.57 -8.25 1.18
N MET A 396 2.03 -7.28 0.43
CA MET A 396 0.94 -6.43 0.89
C MET A 396 -0.30 -7.26 1.24
N ALA A 397 -0.66 -8.25 0.42
CA ALA A 397 -1.74 -9.20 0.70
C ALA A 397 -1.44 -10.04 1.94
N THR A 398 -0.19 -10.48 2.13
CA THR A 398 0.26 -11.19 3.34
C THR A 398 0.03 -10.34 4.60
N GLY A 399 0.48 -9.09 4.58
CA GLY A 399 0.31 -8.17 5.71
C GLY A 399 -1.15 -7.85 6.00
N ALA A 400 -1.96 -7.66 4.96
CA ALA A 400 -3.41 -7.42 5.09
C ALA A 400 -4.14 -8.61 5.73
N ALA A 401 -3.79 -9.84 5.34
CA ALA A 401 -4.37 -11.06 5.92
C ALA A 401 -3.96 -11.26 7.39
N ILE A 402 -2.74 -10.87 7.77
CA ILE A 402 -2.30 -10.90 9.17
C ILE A 402 -3.04 -9.85 10.00
N ALA A 403 -3.30 -8.67 9.43
CA ALA A 403 -4.06 -7.60 10.08
C ALA A 403 -5.54 -7.93 10.27
N CYS A 404 -6.13 -8.68 9.34
CA CYS A 404 -7.55 -8.98 9.28
C CYS A 404 -7.78 -10.49 9.04
N PRO A 405 -7.52 -11.34 10.04
CA PRO A 405 -7.55 -12.81 9.87
C PRO A 405 -8.93 -13.41 9.58
N ASP A 406 -9.99 -12.64 9.82
CA ASP A 406 -11.39 -12.98 9.57
C ASP A 406 -11.91 -12.51 8.19
N ARG A 407 -11.03 -11.97 7.36
CA ARG A 407 -11.38 -11.40 6.05
C ARG A 407 -10.65 -12.11 4.91
N LYS A 408 -11.38 -12.42 3.84
CA LYS A 408 -10.78 -12.94 2.60
C LYS A 408 -9.94 -11.85 1.92
N VAL A 409 -8.70 -12.16 1.57
CA VAL A 409 -7.82 -11.29 0.78
C VAL A 409 -7.73 -11.83 -0.64
N ILE A 410 -7.94 -10.95 -1.62
CA ILE A 410 -7.76 -11.22 -3.05
C ILE A 410 -6.56 -10.42 -3.53
N ASN A 411 -5.52 -11.10 -4.00
CA ASN A 411 -4.37 -10.47 -4.62
C ASN A 411 -4.45 -10.59 -6.13
N LEU A 412 -4.60 -9.47 -6.84
CA LEU A 412 -4.54 -9.36 -8.30
C LEU A 412 -3.09 -9.03 -8.66
N GLU A 413 -2.39 -9.94 -9.31
CA GLU A 413 -0.94 -9.88 -9.46
C GLU A 413 -0.52 -10.08 -10.92
N ALA A 414 0.41 -9.26 -11.42
CA ALA A 414 1.04 -9.50 -12.72
C ALA A 414 2.13 -10.57 -12.58
N ASP A 415 2.29 -11.41 -13.61
CA ASP A 415 3.27 -12.50 -13.62
C ASP A 415 4.72 -12.02 -13.43
N GLY A 416 5.10 -10.91 -14.04
CA GLY A 416 6.42 -10.31 -13.86
C GLY A 416 6.61 -9.64 -12.49
N SER A 417 5.58 -8.98 -11.95
CA SER A 417 5.65 -8.29 -10.65
C SER A 417 5.76 -9.28 -9.50
N GLY A 418 4.96 -10.34 -9.52
CA GLY A 418 4.95 -11.36 -8.47
C GLY A 418 6.30 -12.08 -8.29
N MET A 419 7.13 -12.15 -9.35
CA MET A 419 8.46 -12.79 -9.27
C MET A 419 9.44 -12.07 -8.36
N TYR A 420 9.26 -10.76 -8.12
CA TYR A 420 10.14 -10.00 -7.24
C TYR A 420 10.06 -10.45 -5.78
N THR A 421 8.89 -10.96 -5.35
CA THR A 421 8.61 -11.33 -3.96
C THR A 421 7.83 -12.64 -3.85
N VAL A 422 8.05 -13.56 -4.79
CA VAL A 422 7.40 -14.89 -4.82
C VAL A 422 7.53 -15.65 -3.49
N GLN A 423 8.60 -15.40 -2.72
CA GLN A 423 8.85 -15.95 -1.39
C GLN A 423 7.73 -15.62 -0.39
N GLY A 424 6.94 -14.55 -0.64
CA GLY A 424 5.77 -14.22 0.17
C GLY A 424 4.70 -15.31 0.17
N LEU A 425 4.61 -16.13 -0.88
CA LEU A 425 3.72 -17.29 -0.93
C LEU A 425 4.06 -18.31 0.16
N TRP A 426 5.34 -18.54 0.43
CA TRP A 426 5.78 -19.40 1.53
C TRP A 426 5.31 -18.86 2.89
N THR A 427 5.42 -17.55 3.12
CA THR A 427 4.92 -16.92 4.35
C THR A 427 3.41 -17.09 4.48
N GLN A 428 2.64 -16.93 3.38
CA GLN A 428 1.20 -17.17 3.37
C GLN A 428 0.86 -18.62 3.75
N ALA A 429 1.59 -19.59 3.20
CA ALA A 429 1.40 -21.02 3.52
C ALA A 429 1.74 -21.32 4.99
N ARG A 430 2.89 -20.83 5.48
CA ARG A 430 3.33 -21.02 6.87
C ARG A 430 2.34 -20.46 7.88
N GLU A 431 1.83 -19.26 7.63
CA GLU A 431 0.87 -18.58 8.50
C GLU A 431 -0.60 -19.02 8.24
N LYS A 432 -0.84 -19.89 7.27
CA LYS A 432 -2.17 -20.38 6.84
C LYS A 432 -3.14 -19.23 6.53
N LEU A 433 -2.65 -18.21 5.83
CA LEU A 433 -3.41 -16.99 5.56
C LEU A 433 -4.50 -17.22 4.52
N ASP A 434 -5.64 -16.57 4.70
CA ASP A 434 -6.77 -16.68 3.79
C ASP A 434 -6.62 -15.71 2.61
N VAL A 435 -5.72 -16.05 1.67
CA VAL A 435 -5.34 -15.25 0.51
C VAL A 435 -5.58 -16.03 -0.78
N VAL A 436 -6.33 -15.45 -1.71
CA VAL A 436 -6.44 -15.94 -3.08
C VAL A 436 -5.60 -15.05 -4.00
N THR A 437 -4.49 -15.57 -4.51
CA THR A 437 -3.64 -14.87 -5.47
C THR A 437 -4.02 -15.26 -6.89
N ILE A 438 -4.36 -14.27 -7.72
CA ILE A 438 -4.68 -14.42 -9.14
C ILE A 438 -3.54 -13.82 -9.95
N ILE A 439 -2.77 -14.67 -10.61
CA ILE A 439 -1.67 -14.26 -11.50
C ILE A 439 -2.20 -14.06 -12.91
N PHE A 440 -2.15 -12.84 -13.41
CA PHE A 440 -2.41 -12.52 -14.80
C PHE A 440 -1.19 -12.91 -15.65
N SER A 441 -1.17 -14.14 -16.13
CA SER A 441 -0.05 -14.71 -16.89
C SER A 441 -0.15 -14.35 -18.37
N ASN A 442 0.28 -13.14 -18.72
CA ASN A 442 0.40 -12.66 -20.10
C ASN A 442 1.80 -12.85 -20.68
N ARG A 443 2.75 -13.33 -19.87
CA ARG A 443 4.13 -13.68 -20.23
C ARG A 443 4.94 -12.51 -20.80
N THR A 444 4.63 -11.29 -20.39
CA THR A 444 5.34 -10.09 -20.85
C THR A 444 5.17 -8.92 -19.89
N TYR A 445 6.12 -8.02 -19.86
CA TYR A 445 5.97 -6.71 -19.23
C TYR A 445 5.15 -5.76 -20.15
N ALA A 446 3.84 -6.01 -20.28
CA ALA A 446 2.97 -5.29 -21.21
C ALA A 446 3.00 -3.75 -21.04
N ILE A 447 3.20 -3.26 -19.81
CA ILE A 447 3.36 -1.83 -19.54
C ILE A 447 4.57 -1.26 -20.28
N LEU A 448 5.70 -2.01 -20.36
CA LEU A 448 6.93 -1.55 -21.00
C LEU A 448 6.79 -1.51 -22.52
N HIS A 449 6.05 -2.42 -23.11
CA HIS A 449 5.68 -2.33 -24.54
C HIS A 449 4.85 -1.06 -24.83
N GLY A 450 3.96 -0.68 -23.92
CA GLY A 450 3.23 0.59 -23.98
C GLY A 450 4.16 1.81 -23.87
N GLU A 451 5.11 1.76 -22.94
CA GLU A 451 6.07 2.85 -22.73
C GLU A 451 7.03 3.04 -23.92
N MET A 452 7.44 1.96 -24.60
CA MET A 452 8.21 2.04 -25.85
C MET A 452 7.47 2.91 -26.89
N LYS A 453 6.16 2.70 -27.04
CA LYS A 453 5.33 3.53 -27.95
C LYS A 453 5.24 4.98 -27.49
N ASN A 454 5.11 5.22 -26.19
CA ASN A 454 5.04 6.57 -25.60
C ASN A 454 6.31 7.39 -25.85
N VAL A 455 7.48 6.75 -25.97
CA VAL A 455 8.75 7.41 -26.31
C VAL A 455 9.05 7.37 -27.81
N GLY A 456 8.09 6.98 -28.66
CA GLY A 456 8.19 7.04 -30.12
C GLY A 456 8.81 5.81 -30.79
N VAL A 457 9.03 4.71 -30.06
CA VAL A 457 9.54 3.45 -30.63
C VAL A 457 8.37 2.60 -31.10
N ASN A 458 8.16 2.54 -32.41
CA ASN A 458 7.05 1.78 -33.03
C ASN A 458 7.43 0.35 -33.39
N GLU A 459 8.72 0.10 -33.65
CA GLU A 459 9.24 -1.24 -33.98
C GLU A 459 10.21 -1.70 -32.88
N ILE A 460 9.91 -2.84 -32.27
CA ILE A 460 10.70 -3.43 -31.19
C ILE A 460 11.56 -4.56 -31.78
N GLY A 461 12.89 -4.42 -31.72
CA GLY A 461 13.85 -5.41 -32.16
C GLY A 461 14.00 -6.57 -31.17
N GLU A 462 14.80 -7.60 -31.59
CA GLU A 462 14.98 -8.82 -30.80
C GLU A 462 15.56 -8.59 -29.41
N ASN A 463 16.54 -7.71 -29.26
CA ASN A 463 17.16 -7.43 -27.95
C ASN A 463 16.15 -6.80 -26.98
N ALA A 464 15.29 -5.88 -27.46
CA ALA A 464 14.26 -5.29 -26.64
C ALA A 464 13.22 -6.34 -26.23
N ARG A 465 12.76 -7.21 -27.14
CA ARG A 465 11.86 -8.32 -26.80
C ARG A 465 12.43 -9.21 -25.72
N ARG A 466 13.70 -9.60 -25.81
CA ARG A 466 14.37 -10.41 -24.77
C ARG A 466 14.37 -9.76 -23.39
N MET A 467 14.29 -8.45 -23.31
CA MET A 467 14.22 -7.71 -22.04
C MET A 467 12.79 -7.51 -21.54
N LEU A 468 11.79 -7.66 -22.41
CA LEU A 468 10.40 -7.35 -22.10
C LEU A 468 9.50 -8.58 -22.01
N ASP A 469 9.83 -9.67 -22.73
CA ASP A 469 9.01 -10.87 -22.78
C ASP A 469 9.47 -11.94 -21.78
N LEU A 470 8.50 -12.66 -21.19
CA LEU A 470 8.69 -13.65 -20.12
C LEU A 470 8.24 -15.06 -20.58
N ASP A 471 8.40 -15.35 -21.88
CA ASP A 471 7.87 -16.56 -22.52
C ASP A 471 8.91 -17.63 -22.81
N HIS A 472 10.22 -17.33 -22.73
CA HIS A 472 11.31 -18.26 -23.04
C HIS A 472 12.37 -18.32 -21.91
N PRO A 473 12.19 -19.21 -20.89
CA PRO A 473 11.02 -20.03 -20.61
C PRO A 473 9.86 -19.25 -20.01
N ALA A 474 8.62 -19.68 -20.23
CA ALA A 474 7.47 -19.17 -19.51
C ALA A 474 7.55 -19.56 -18.03
N LEU A 475 7.09 -18.66 -17.14
CA LEU A 475 7.02 -18.92 -15.71
C LEU A 475 5.91 -19.95 -15.42
N ASP A 476 6.22 -21.01 -14.70
CA ASP A 476 5.23 -21.97 -14.19
C ASP A 476 4.80 -21.58 -12.78
N TRP A 477 3.80 -20.72 -12.69
CA TRP A 477 3.30 -20.22 -11.41
C TRP A 477 2.67 -21.30 -10.54
N VAL A 478 2.10 -22.35 -11.15
CA VAL A 478 1.57 -23.50 -10.39
C VAL A 478 2.71 -24.27 -9.73
N ALA A 479 3.81 -24.51 -10.42
CA ALA A 479 4.97 -25.18 -9.84
C ALA A 479 5.63 -24.33 -8.75
N LEU A 480 5.79 -23.01 -8.99
CA LEU A 480 6.35 -22.06 -8.00
C LEU A 480 5.50 -22.05 -6.72
N ALA A 481 4.18 -21.90 -6.84
CA ALA A 481 3.29 -21.87 -5.69
C ALA A 481 3.33 -23.17 -4.88
N LYS A 482 3.31 -24.33 -5.55
CA LYS A 482 3.43 -25.63 -4.90
C LYS A 482 4.77 -25.81 -4.19
N GLY A 483 5.87 -25.33 -4.78
CA GLY A 483 7.18 -25.31 -4.15
C GLY A 483 7.25 -24.44 -2.90
N MET A 484 6.38 -23.42 -2.80
CA MET A 484 6.23 -22.56 -1.64
C MET A 484 5.15 -23.06 -0.65
N GLY A 485 4.54 -24.22 -0.88
CA GLY A 485 3.53 -24.83 -0.01
C GLY A 485 2.11 -24.29 -0.21
N VAL A 486 1.86 -23.55 -1.31
CA VAL A 486 0.53 -23.00 -1.66
C VAL A 486 -0.11 -23.90 -2.71
N GLU A 487 -1.36 -24.31 -2.46
CA GLU A 487 -2.15 -25.02 -3.48
C GLU A 487 -2.44 -24.11 -4.67
N ALA A 488 -2.30 -24.63 -5.88
CA ALA A 488 -2.43 -23.83 -7.08
C ALA A 488 -3.00 -24.62 -8.27
N ALA A 489 -3.70 -23.90 -9.14
CA ALA A 489 -4.22 -24.44 -10.39
C ALA A 489 -4.15 -23.39 -11.51
N ARG A 490 -4.16 -23.87 -12.78
CA ARG A 490 -4.15 -23.03 -13.99
C ARG A 490 -5.53 -22.97 -14.61
N ALA A 491 -5.88 -21.80 -15.14
CA ALA A 491 -7.06 -21.56 -15.96
C ALA A 491 -6.69 -20.78 -17.22
N ASP A 492 -7.22 -21.21 -18.36
CA ASP A 492 -7.10 -20.58 -19.68
C ASP A 492 -8.48 -20.34 -20.33
N THR A 493 -9.55 -20.76 -19.66
CA THR A 493 -10.94 -20.49 -20.03
C THR A 493 -11.72 -19.82 -18.91
N CYS A 494 -12.76 -19.07 -19.26
CA CYS A 494 -13.61 -18.38 -18.33
C CYS A 494 -14.28 -19.36 -17.34
N GLU A 495 -14.77 -20.49 -17.83
CA GLU A 495 -15.46 -21.51 -17.05
C GLU A 495 -14.53 -22.16 -16.01
N ARG A 496 -13.28 -22.46 -16.45
CA ARG A 496 -12.27 -23.02 -15.54
C ARG A 496 -11.86 -22.02 -14.47
N PHE A 497 -11.67 -20.75 -14.85
CA PHE A 497 -11.35 -19.68 -13.92
C PHE A 497 -12.47 -19.49 -12.89
N ASP A 498 -13.73 -19.43 -13.32
CA ASP A 498 -14.89 -19.28 -12.45
C ASP A 498 -15.04 -20.42 -11.43
N ALA A 499 -14.82 -21.66 -11.86
CA ALA A 499 -14.87 -22.82 -11.00
C ALA A 499 -13.75 -22.80 -9.93
N LEU A 500 -12.53 -22.40 -10.34
CA LEU A 500 -11.39 -22.27 -9.41
C LEU A 500 -11.59 -21.13 -8.42
N LEU A 501 -12.12 -20.00 -8.89
CA LEU A 501 -12.40 -18.85 -8.03
C LEU A 501 -13.47 -19.20 -6.98
N ASP A 502 -14.57 -19.83 -7.37
CA ASP A 502 -15.61 -20.29 -6.43
C ASP A 502 -15.05 -21.26 -5.38
N SER A 503 -14.21 -22.20 -5.82
CA SER A 503 -13.54 -23.13 -4.90
C SER A 503 -12.59 -22.40 -3.93
N ALA A 504 -11.81 -21.44 -4.40
CA ALA A 504 -10.86 -20.67 -3.58
C ALA A 504 -11.58 -19.75 -2.59
N LEU A 505 -12.68 -19.12 -3.00
CA LEU A 505 -13.47 -18.23 -2.13
C LEU A 505 -14.24 -18.98 -1.03
N SER A 506 -14.62 -20.24 -1.26
CA SER A 506 -15.44 -21.05 -0.32
C SER A 506 -14.63 -21.74 0.78
N ARG A 507 -13.30 -21.70 0.73
CA ARG A 507 -12.43 -22.40 1.68
C ARG A 507 -11.38 -21.47 2.30
N PRO A 508 -10.90 -21.73 3.54
CA PRO A 508 -9.81 -20.98 4.14
C PRO A 508 -8.45 -21.42 3.57
N GLY A 509 -7.43 -20.58 3.82
CA GLY A 509 -6.04 -20.84 3.46
C GLY A 509 -5.63 -20.26 2.11
N PRO A 510 -4.32 -20.25 1.80
CA PRO A 510 -3.81 -19.64 0.58
C PRO A 510 -4.06 -20.52 -0.63
N PHE A 511 -4.45 -19.88 -1.74
CA PHE A 511 -4.63 -20.53 -3.04
C PHE A 511 -4.16 -19.61 -4.17
N LEU A 512 -3.50 -20.18 -5.18
CA LEU A 512 -3.06 -19.44 -6.35
C LEU A 512 -3.76 -19.93 -7.62
N ILE A 513 -4.31 -19.00 -8.39
CA ILE A 513 -4.84 -19.24 -9.74
C ILE A 513 -3.91 -18.59 -10.75
N GLU A 514 -3.23 -19.41 -11.57
CA GLU A 514 -2.53 -18.92 -12.75
C GLU A 514 -3.54 -18.74 -13.89
N ALA A 515 -3.90 -17.51 -14.17
CA ALA A 515 -4.84 -17.13 -15.21
C ALA A 515 -4.06 -16.79 -16.50
N VAL A 516 -4.07 -17.69 -17.48
CA VAL A 516 -3.36 -17.54 -18.75
C VAL A 516 -4.22 -16.75 -19.72
N ILE A 517 -3.72 -15.57 -20.15
CA ILE A 517 -4.45 -14.62 -21.00
C ILE A 517 -3.69 -14.23 -22.27
#